data_9afa415985379ab365d0aaa89819ecd4
#
_entry.id   9afa415985379ab365d0aaa89819ecd4
#
_cell.length_a   1.000
_cell.length_b   1.000
_cell.length_c   1.000
_cell.angle_alpha   90.00
_cell.angle_beta   90.00
_cell.angle_gamma   90.00
#
_symmetry.space_group_name_H-M   'P 1'
#
loop_
_entity.id
_entity.type
_entity.pdbx_description
1 polymer ?
#
loop_
_entity_poly.entity_id
_entity_poly.type
_entity_poly.pdbx_seq_one_letter_code
_entity_poly.pdbx_strand_id
1 'polypeptide(L)'
;PGISGKENPKQIRAFLPNILIIFVTSHTEYAIDAFELSIFRYVPKNNLNAKLTAAVADAARLIELEGGQEYVIQTANRMEKIPYKDILYICRDGKNADIISANGTSKVRKSLQQVFEEINTPEFIYIDRGYIVNIIQIMKIKGGTAVLKNGEQLPISRSHLQDVKQKINRFWGAHI
;
A
#
# COMPACT_ATOMS: atom_id res chain seq x y z
N PRO A 1 10.05 5.06 -37.93
CA PRO A 1 9.20 4.02 -37.32
C PRO A 1 9.24 4.25 -35.79
N GLY A 2 8.22 4.98 -35.27
CA GLY A 2 8.14 5.27 -33.87
C GLY A 2 7.67 4.02 -33.13
N ILE A 3 8.32 3.70 -32.00
CA ILE A 3 7.88 2.67 -31.08
C ILE A 3 6.48 3.07 -30.58
N SER A 4 5.50 2.21 -30.77
CA SER A 4 4.15 2.45 -30.29
C SER A 4 4.21 2.63 -28.75
N GLY A 5 3.65 3.71 -28.22
CA GLY A 5 3.62 3.98 -26.79
C GLY A 5 2.98 2.86 -25.95
N LYS A 6 2.33 1.88 -26.57
CA LYS A 6 1.73 0.70 -25.92
C LYS A 6 2.73 -0.43 -25.62
N GLU A 7 3.81 -0.56 -26.40
CA GLU A 7 4.79 -1.65 -26.21
C GLU A 7 5.84 -1.32 -25.15
N ASN A 8 6.11 -0.02 -24.97
CA ASN A 8 7.15 0.47 -24.07
C ASN A 8 6.95 0.10 -22.59
N PRO A 9 5.75 0.21 -21.99
CA PRO A 9 5.54 -0.14 -20.58
C PRO A 9 5.83 -1.60 -20.24
N LYS A 10 5.47 -2.53 -21.13
CA LYS A 10 5.73 -3.97 -20.93
C LYS A 10 7.23 -4.27 -20.96
N GLN A 11 7.95 -3.67 -21.89
CA GLN A 11 9.41 -3.84 -22.01
C GLN A 11 10.13 -3.23 -20.80
N ILE A 12 9.73 -2.05 -20.34
CA ILE A 12 10.32 -1.39 -19.17
C ILE A 12 10.11 -2.26 -17.92
N ARG A 13 8.92 -2.84 -17.73
CA ARG A 13 8.62 -3.72 -16.59
C ARG A 13 9.39 -5.03 -16.62
N ALA A 14 9.78 -5.53 -17.78
CA ALA A 14 10.63 -6.71 -17.87
C ALA A 14 12.01 -6.49 -17.21
N PHE A 15 12.51 -5.25 -17.22
CA PHE A 15 13.78 -4.88 -16.58
C PHE A 15 13.59 -4.28 -15.18
N LEU A 16 12.47 -3.59 -14.96
CA LEU A 16 12.15 -2.86 -13.73
C LEU A 16 10.73 -3.20 -13.27
N PRO A 17 10.51 -4.36 -12.66
CA PRO A 17 9.16 -4.87 -12.38
C PRO A 17 8.34 -3.96 -11.44
N ASN A 18 8.99 -3.22 -10.54
CA ASN A 18 8.34 -2.37 -9.54
C ASN A 18 8.28 -0.89 -9.94
N ILE A 19 8.61 -0.55 -11.20
CA ILE A 19 8.57 0.85 -11.64
C ILE A 19 7.14 1.39 -11.70
N LEU A 20 6.95 2.62 -11.21
CA LEU A 20 5.71 3.36 -11.37
C LEU A 20 5.72 4.08 -12.72
N ILE A 21 4.74 3.79 -13.56
CA ILE A 21 4.65 4.38 -14.91
C ILE A 21 3.49 5.38 -14.94
N ILE A 22 3.81 6.64 -15.23
CA ILE A 22 2.81 7.68 -15.50
C ILE A 22 2.71 7.86 -17.01
N PHE A 23 1.52 7.64 -17.56
CA PHE A 23 1.27 7.75 -18.99
C PHE A 23 0.68 9.12 -19.33
N VAL A 24 1.39 9.92 -20.13
CA VAL A 24 0.96 11.25 -20.55
C VAL A 24 0.61 11.24 -22.03
N THR A 25 -0.67 11.48 -22.36
CA THR A 25 -1.14 11.41 -23.75
C THR A 25 -2.29 12.38 -24.01
N SER A 26 -2.49 12.73 -25.29
CA SER A 26 -3.69 13.45 -25.76
C SER A 26 -4.84 12.50 -26.15
N HIS A 27 -4.58 11.20 -26.19
CA HIS A 27 -5.53 10.18 -26.65
C HIS A 27 -6.24 9.55 -25.45
N THR A 28 -7.46 9.96 -25.18
CA THR A 28 -8.27 9.47 -24.04
C THR A 28 -8.83 8.06 -24.24
N GLU A 29 -8.91 7.60 -25.49
CA GLU A 29 -9.35 6.26 -25.87
C GLU A 29 -8.42 5.13 -25.34
N TYR A 30 -7.18 5.43 -25.02
CA TYR A 30 -6.23 4.46 -24.47
C TYR A 30 -6.30 4.29 -22.94
N ALA A 31 -7.20 4.99 -22.27
CA ALA A 31 -7.32 4.87 -20.81
C ALA A 31 -7.72 3.45 -20.38
N ILE A 32 -8.49 2.72 -21.20
CA ILE A 32 -8.89 1.34 -20.96
C ILE A 32 -7.70 0.39 -21.09
N ASP A 33 -6.85 0.59 -22.09
CA ASP A 33 -5.63 -0.20 -22.31
C ASP A 33 -4.58 0.04 -21.20
N ALA A 34 -4.62 1.21 -20.55
CA ALA A 34 -3.72 1.56 -19.45
C ALA A 34 -3.89 0.61 -18.25
N PHE A 35 -5.09 0.08 -18.04
CA PHE A 35 -5.36 -0.89 -16.98
C PHE A 35 -4.65 -2.23 -17.23
N GLU A 36 -4.66 -2.72 -18.46
CA GLU A 36 -3.95 -3.96 -18.84
C GLU A 36 -2.43 -3.83 -18.76
N LEU A 37 -1.92 -2.60 -18.90
CA LEU A 37 -0.49 -2.28 -18.82
C LEU A 37 -0.01 -1.98 -17.40
N SER A 38 -0.89 -2.08 -16.40
CA SER A 38 -0.59 -1.77 -14.99
C SER A 38 0.02 -0.36 -14.83
N ILE A 39 -0.50 0.62 -15.55
CA ILE A 39 -0.06 2.02 -15.47
C ILE A 39 -0.46 2.60 -14.11
N PHE A 40 0.48 3.26 -13.42
CA PHE A 40 0.23 3.88 -12.12
C PHE A 40 -0.75 5.06 -12.21
N ARG A 41 -0.56 5.93 -13.20
CA ARG A 41 -1.43 7.09 -13.46
C ARG A 41 -1.51 7.39 -14.96
N TYR A 42 -2.71 7.77 -15.38
CA TYR A 42 -2.98 8.27 -16.72
C TYR A 42 -3.23 9.79 -16.64
N VAL A 43 -2.46 10.58 -17.41
CA VAL A 43 -2.54 12.05 -17.40
C VAL A 43 -2.87 12.55 -18.80
N PRO A 44 -4.09 13.06 -19.05
CA PRO A 44 -4.43 13.71 -20.30
C PRO A 44 -3.67 15.01 -20.49
N LYS A 45 -3.15 15.26 -21.70
CA LYS A 45 -2.39 16.49 -22.00
C LYS A 45 -3.20 17.78 -21.90
N ASN A 46 -4.53 17.72 -22.01
CA ASN A 46 -5.42 18.87 -21.90
C ASN A 46 -5.47 19.50 -20.50
N ASN A 47 -5.03 18.77 -19.46
CA ASN A 47 -4.92 19.29 -18.08
C ASN A 47 -3.60 18.84 -17.44
N LEU A 48 -2.50 19.03 -18.18
CA LEU A 48 -1.20 18.47 -17.87
C LEU A 48 -0.67 18.93 -16.52
N ASN A 49 -0.58 20.24 -16.29
CA ASN A 49 0.13 20.78 -15.13
C ASN A 49 -0.46 20.30 -13.80
N ALA A 50 -1.78 20.44 -13.60
CA ALA A 50 -2.42 20.06 -12.34
C ALA A 50 -2.38 18.53 -12.13
N LYS A 51 -2.71 17.75 -13.18
CA LYS A 51 -2.80 16.29 -13.07
C LYS A 51 -1.43 15.61 -13.02
N LEU A 52 -0.43 16.14 -13.73
CA LEU A 52 0.93 15.60 -13.67
C LEU A 52 1.58 15.87 -12.30
N THR A 53 1.42 17.08 -11.76
CA THR A 53 1.93 17.41 -10.44
C THR A 53 1.32 16.49 -9.37
N ALA A 54 0.00 16.27 -9.42
CA ALA A 54 -0.66 15.32 -8.51
C ALA A 54 -0.15 13.89 -8.69
N ALA A 55 -0.01 13.42 -9.94
CA ALA A 55 0.46 12.06 -10.23
C ALA A 55 1.92 11.84 -9.76
N VAL A 56 2.79 12.84 -9.92
CA VAL A 56 4.19 12.77 -9.44
C VAL A 56 4.23 12.80 -7.92
N ALA A 57 3.43 13.65 -7.27
CA ALA A 57 3.35 13.70 -5.81
C ALA A 57 2.87 12.35 -5.23
N ASP A 58 1.85 11.73 -5.85
CA ASP A 58 1.36 10.42 -5.46
C ASP A 58 2.43 9.32 -5.66
N ALA A 59 3.18 9.37 -6.77
CA ALA A 59 4.26 8.43 -7.04
C ALA A 59 5.42 8.59 -6.05
N ALA A 60 5.84 9.82 -5.77
CA ALA A 60 6.87 10.12 -4.78
C ALA A 60 6.47 9.61 -3.40
N ARG A 61 5.24 9.87 -2.98
CA ARG A 61 4.70 9.38 -1.73
C ARG A 61 4.71 7.86 -1.66
N LEU A 62 4.29 7.17 -2.74
CA LEU A 62 4.32 5.71 -2.78
C LEU A 62 5.74 5.17 -2.70
N ILE A 63 6.71 5.78 -3.39
CA ILE A 63 8.13 5.42 -3.33
C ILE A 63 8.69 5.64 -1.94
N GLU A 64 8.36 6.74 -1.27
CA GLU A 64 8.75 7.00 0.12
C GLU A 64 8.19 5.91 1.06
N LEU A 65 6.95 5.49 0.85
CA LEU A 65 6.31 4.43 1.61
C LEU A 65 6.94 3.04 1.36
N GLU A 66 7.32 2.77 0.11
CA GLU A 66 8.00 1.52 -0.27
C GLU A 66 9.49 1.52 0.10
N GLY A 67 10.07 2.67 0.29
CA GLY A 67 11.54 2.89 0.22
C GLY A 67 12.30 2.99 1.52
N GLY A 68 11.73 2.86 2.73
CA GLY A 68 12.67 3.00 3.83
C GLY A 68 12.18 3.08 5.26
N GLN A 69 10.92 3.00 5.53
CA GLN A 69 10.48 2.93 6.92
C GLN A 69 10.57 1.50 7.46
N GLU A 70 11.23 1.35 8.59
CA GLU A 70 11.43 0.06 9.24
C GLU A 70 10.91 0.13 10.68
N TYR A 71 10.25 -0.91 11.14
CA TYR A 71 10.02 -1.10 12.56
C TYR A 71 11.24 -1.77 13.18
N VAL A 72 11.85 -1.11 14.15
CA VAL A 72 13.07 -1.62 14.81
C VAL A 72 12.70 -2.19 16.15
N ILE A 73 12.96 -3.49 16.33
CA ILE A 73 12.89 -4.16 17.63
C ILE A 73 14.29 -4.21 18.21
N GLN A 74 14.50 -3.56 19.35
CA GLN A 74 15.76 -3.59 20.06
C GLN A 74 15.54 -3.98 21.52
N THR A 75 16.20 -5.05 21.94
CA THR A 75 16.23 -5.52 23.32
C THR A 75 17.68 -5.88 23.68
N ALA A 76 17.95 -6.26 24.92
CA ALA A 76 19.30 -6.68 25.33
C ALA A 76 19.86 -7.82 24.47
N ASN A 77 18.98 -8.71 23.97
CA ASN A 77 19.41 -9.95 23.27
C ASN A 77 18.87 -10.06 21.85
N ARG A 78 18.22 -9.00 21.30
CA ARG A 78 17.62 -9.04 19.97
C ARG A 78 17.67 -7.66 19.31
N MET A 79 18.17 -7.63 18.11
CA MET A 79 18.05 -6.49 17.21
C MET A 79 17.43 -7.00 15.89
N GLU A 80 16.31 -6.44 15.49
CA GLU A 80 15.58 -6.83 14.28
C GLU A 80 14.99 -5.59 13.62
N LYS A 81 15.06 -5.56 12.29
CA LYS A 81 14.47 -4.53 11.45
C LYS A 81 13.44 -5.19 10.55
N ILE A 82 12.24 -4.65 10.55
CA ILE A 82 11.12 -5.14 9.74
C ILE A 82 10.68 -3.99 8.83
N PRO A 83 10.97 -4.06 7.52
CA PRO A 83 10.51 -3.05 6.59
C PRO A 83 8.98 -2.94 6.61
N TYR A 84 8.44 -1.73 6.65
CA TYR A 84 6.98 -1.53 6.69
C TYR A 84 6.26 -2.19 5.52
N LYS A 85 6.88 -2.17 4.34
CA LYS A 85 6.35 -2.83 3.14
C LYS A 85 6.14 -4.34 3.30
N ASP A 86 6.92 -4.98 4.18
CA ASP A 86 6.85 -6.42 4.42
C ASP A 86 5.85 -6.78 5.53
N ILE A 87 5.42 -5.80 6.34
CA ILE A 87 4.42 -6.01 7.38
C ILE A 87 3.04 -6.16 6.72
N LEU A 88 2.40 -7.29 6.98
CA LEU A 88 1.04 -7.58 6.52
C LEU A 88 0.02 -6.95 7.47
N TYR A 89 0.14 -7.28 8.74
CA TYR A 89 -0.69 -6.77 9.82
C TYR A 89 0.00 -6.95 11.17
N ILE A 90 -0.56 -6.33 12.20
CA ILE A 90 -0.13 -6.44 13.58
C ILE A 90 -1.33 -6.85 14.40
N CYS A 91 -1.19 -7.86 15.23
CA CYS A 91 -2.27 -8.33 16.08
C CYS A 91 -1.89 -8.34 17.56
N ARG A 92 -2.91 -8.29 18.40
CA ARG A 92 -2.74 -8.35 19.84
C ARG A 92 -2.47 -9.80 20.28
N ASP A 93 -1.45 -9.98 21.11
CA ASP A 93 -1.19 -11.20 21.86
C ASP A 93 -1.12 -10.89 23.37
N GLY A 94 -2.26 -10.97 24.03
CA GLY A 94 -2.40 -10.59 25.45
C GLY A 94 -2.06 -9.11 25.70
N LYS A 95 -0.94 -8.87 26.41
CA LYS A 95 -0.38 -7.52 26.65
C LYS A 95 0.66 -7.10 25.61
N ASN A 96 1.02 -8.02 24.71
CA ASN A 96 2.03 -7.84 23.67
C ASN A 96 1.36 -7.62 22.31
N ALA A 97 2.19 -7.36 21.30
CA ALA A 97 1.80 -7.34 19.90
C ALA A 97 2.68 -8.31 19.10
N ASP A 98 2.07 -8.98 18.14
CA ASP A 98 2.74 -9.78 17.12
C ASP A 98 2.70 -9.03 15.79
N ILE A 99 3.86 -8.79 15.20
CA ILE A 99 4.00 -8.21 13.87
C ILE A 99 4.10 -9.37 12.88
N ILE A 100 3.12 -9.48 12.01
CA ILE A 100 3.06 -10.51 10.98
C ILE A 100 3.57 -9.90 9.68
N SER A 101 4.67 -10.45 9.19
CA SER A 101 5.32 -10.00 7.96
C SER A 101 5.44 -11.13 6.94
N ALA A 102 5.83 -10.80 5.72
CA ALA A 102 6.13 -11.78 4.67
C ALA A 102 7.23 -12.77 5.09
N ASN A 103 8.11 -12.37 6.02
CA ASN A 103 9.25 -13.15 6.48
C ASN A 103 8.99 -13.93 7.79
N GLY A 104 7.81 -13.79 8.38
CA GLY A 104 7.42 -14.48 9.60
C GLY A 104 6.81 -13.56 10.66
N THR A 105 6.73 -14.06 11.89
CA THR A 105 6.12 -13.36 13.03
C THR A 105 7.17 -12.87 14.00
N SER A 106 7.08 -11.59 14.36
CA SER A 106 7.96 -10.94 15.33
C SER A 106 7.18 -10.43 16.52
N LYS A 107 7.39 -11.04 17.68
CA LYS A 107 6.74 -10.66 18.93
C LYS A 107 7.40 -9.43 19.54
N VAL A 108 6.58 -8.46 19.98
CA VAL A 108 7.02 -7.22 20.62
C VAL A 108 6.38 -7.10 21.99
N ARG A 109 7.18 -6.82 23.03
CA ARG A 109 6.69 -6.59 24.42
C ARG A 109 6.15 -5.18 24.59
N LYS A 110 5.22 -4.80 23.70
CA LYS A 110 4.50 -3.52 23.71
C LYS A 110 3.04 -3.79 23.39
N SER A 111 2.15 -2.95 23.88
CA SER A 111 0.75 -3.02 23.49
C SER A 111 0.57 -2.68 22.00
N LEU A 112 -0.53 -3.15 21.42
CA LEU A 112 -0.88 -2.83 20.03
C LEU A 112 -0.94 -1.32 19.78
N GLN A 113 -1.44 -0.55 20.74
CA GLN A 113 -1.50 0.91 20.67
C GLN A 113 -0.10 1.54 20.65
N GLN A 114 0.83 1.10 21.51
CA GLN A 114 2.19 1.61 21.51
C GLN A 114 2.89 1.36 20.18
N VAL A 115 2.72 0.15 19.60
CA VAL A 115 3.28 -0.17 18.27
C VAL A 115 2.67 0.73 17.19
N PHE A 116 1.38 0.98 17.23
CA PHE A 116 0.69 1.87 16.30
C PHE A 116 1.19 3.32 16.36
N GLU A 117 1.38 3.83 17.59
CA GLU A 117 1.91 5.17 17.83
C GLU A 117 3.36 5.33 17.37
N GLU A 118 4.17 4.28 17.51
CA GLU A 118 5.56 4.27 17.03
C GLU A 118 5.66 4.21 15.51
N ILE A 119 4.79 3.43 14.86
CA ILE A 119 4.73 3.36 13.39
C ILE A 119 4.28 4.70 12.80
N ASN A 120 3.26 5.31 13.36
CA ASN A 120 2.75 6.66 13.05
C ASN A 120 2.72 7.01 11.55
N THR A 121 2.17 6.11 10.73
CA THR A 121 2.03 6.31 9.29
C THR A 121 0.61 6.01 8.82
N PRO A 122 0.11 6.67 7.76
CA PRO A 122 -1.27 6.48 7.28
C PRO A 122 -1.53 5.11 6.64
N GLU A 123 -0.49 4.33 6.36
CA GLU A 123 -0.60 3.00 5.77
C GLU A 123 -1.12 1.97 6.76
N PHE A 124 -0.89 2.20 8.06
CA PHE A 124 -1.35 1.29 9.10
C PHE A 124 -2.65 1.80 9.71
N ILE A 125 -3.68 0.97 9.69
CA ILE A 125 -4.99 1.33 10.21
C ILE A 125 -5.57 0.24 11.09
N TYR A 126 -6.30 0.64 12.13
CA TYR A 126 -7.13 -0.31 12.90
C TYR A 126 -8.28 -0.81 12.03
N ILE A 127 -8.45 -2.13 11.96
CA ILE A 127 -9.63 -2.79 11.39
C ILE A 127 -10.52 -3.41 12.47
N ASP A 128 -9.97 -3.61 13.65
CA ASP A 128 -10.61 -4.11 14.86
C ASP A 128 -9.79 -3.68 16.08
N ARG A 129 -10.32 -3.90 17.29
CA ARG A 129 -9.60 -3.61 18.54
C ARG A 129 -8.31 -4.41 18.74
N GLY A 130 -8.19 -5.53 18.08
CA GLY A 130 -7.05 -6.44 18.14
C GLY A 130 -6.18 -6.47 16.90
N TYR A 131 -6.53 -5.71 15.85
CA TYR A 131 -5.83 -5.78 14.55
C TYR A 131 -5.57 -4.42 13.95
N ILE A 132 -4.33 -4.22 13.54
CA ILE A 132 -3.87 -3.13 12.66
C ILE A 132 -3.44 -3.76 11.37
N VAL A 133 -3.93 -3.28 10.24
CA VAL A 133 -3.56 -3.80 8.92
C VAL A 133 -2.77 -2.75 8.15
N ASN A 134 -1.83 -3.21 7.34
CA ASN A 134 -1.15 -2.39 6.36
C ASN A 134 -2.00 -2.28 5.10
N ILE A 135 -2.45 -1.07 4.75
CA ILE A 135 -3.34 -0.80 3.61
C ILE A 135 -2.72 -1.29 2.29
N ILE A 136 -1.40 -1.14 2.11
CA ILE A 136 -0.73 -1.56 0.87
C ILE A 136 -0.78 -3.08 0.65
N GLN A 137 -1.07 -3.84 1.68
CA GLN A 137 -1.22 -5.29 1.61
C GLN A 137 -2.66 -5.75 1.34
N ILE A 138 -3.64 -4.82 1.40
CA ILE A 138 -5.04 -5.16 1.14
C ILE A 138 -5.28 -5.24 -0.37
N MET A 139 -5.77 -6.38 -0.84
CA MET A 139 -6.16 -6.57 -2.25
C MET A 139 -7.62 -6.22 -2.50
N LYS A 140 -8.49 -6.53 -1.55
CA LYS A 140 -9.93 -6.24 -1.64
C LYS A 140 -10.60 -6.27 -0.27
N ILE A 141 -11.75 -5.59 -0.19
CA ILE A 141 -12.70 -5.75 0.93
C ILE A 141 -13.98 -6.36 0.38
N LYS A 142 -14.40 -7.48 0.97
CA LYS A 142 -15.65 -8.15 0.62
C LYS A 142 -16.35 -8.63 1.89
N GLY A 143 -17.66 -8.32 2.04
CA GLY A 143 -18.47 -8.82 3.16
C GLY A 143 -17.96 -8.45 4.56
N GLY A 144 -17.29 -7.28 4.71
CA GLY A 144 -16.71 -6.89 5.99
C GLY A 144 -15.38 -7.59 6.33
N THR A 145 -14.70 -8.14 5.32
CA THR A 145 -13.42 -8.83 5.47
C THR A 145 -12.39 -8.20 4.54
N ALA A 146 -11.20 -7.90 5.06
CA ALA A 146 -10.04 -7.51 4.27
C ALA A 146 -9.30 -8.76 3.80
N VAL A 147 -9.05 -8.87 2.50
CA VAL A 147 -8.25 -9.95 1.89
C VAL A 147 -6.89 -9.39 1.52
N LEU A 148 -5.84 -9.98 2.07
CA LEU A 148 -4.46 -9.53 1.90
C LEU A 148 -3.80 -10.18 0.67
N LYS A 149 -2.65 -9.64 0.25
CA LYS A 149 -1.86 -10.15 -0.88
C LYS A 149 -1.46 -11.63 -0.75
N ASN A 150 -1.23 -12.08 0.47
CA ASN A 150 -0.90 -13.49 0.77
C ASN A 150 -2.13 -14.42 0.82
N GLY A 151 -3.34 -13.88 0.56
CA GLY A 151 -4.61 -14.62 0.61
C GLY A 151 -5.25 -14.69 1.99
N GLU A 152 -4.60 -14.19 3.01
CA GLU A 152 -5.13 -14.16 4.38
C GLU A 152 -6.33 -13.22 4.48
N GLN A 153 -7.29 -13.57 5.35
CA GLN A 153 -8.56 -12.87 5.50
C GLN A 153 -8.72 -12.37 6.93
N LEU A 154 -8.80 -11.06 7.08
CA LEU A 154 -8.96 -10.42 8.38
C LEU A 154 -10.36 -9.81 8.50
N PRO A 155 -11.13 -10.15 9.55
CA PRO A 155 -12.44 -9.55 9.76
C PRO A 155 -12.31 -8.08 10.16
N ILE A 156 -13.13 -7.22 9.54
CA ILE A 156 -13.23 -5.81 9.91
C ILE A 156 -14.44 -5.66 10.81
N SER A 157 -14.26 -5.10 12.00
CA SER A 157 -15.40 -4.86 12.90
C SER A 157 -16.39 -3.86 12.29
N ARG A 158 -17.66 -4.01 12.61
CA ARG A 158 -18.73 -3.14 12.07
C ARG A 158 -18.47 -1.66 12.34
N SER A 159 -17.91 -1.34 13.51
CA SER A 159 -17.57 0.02 13.91
C SER A 159 -16.43 0.65 13.09
N HIS A 160 -15.52 -0.17 12.53
CA HIS A 160 -14.37 0.31 11.76
C HIS A 160 -14.60 0.26 10.24
N LEU A 161 -15.62 -0.48 9.76
CA LEU A 161 -15.77 -0.77 8.33
C LEU A 161 -15.86 0.49 7.46
N GLN A 162 -16.56 1.51 7.92
CA GLN A 162 -16.76 2.75 7.15
C GLN A 162 -15.48 3.60 7.13
N ASP A 163 -14.81 3.74 8.28
CA ASP A 163 -13.52 4.44 8.40
C ASP A 163 -12.44 3.74 7.56
N VAL A 164 -12.36 2.41 7.63
CA VAL A 164 -11.43 1.60 6.84
C VAL A 164 -11.64 1.84 5.35
N LYS A 165 -12.88 1.79 4.85
CA LYS A 165 -13.18 2.08 3.44
C LYS A 165 -12.78 3.50 3.03
N GLN A 166 -13.05 4.50 3.88
CA GLN A 166 -12.66 5.88 3.59
C GLN A 166 -11.14 6.06 3.55
N LYS A 167 -10.40 5.46 4.48
CA LYS A 167 -8.94 5.52 4.52
C LYS A 167 -8.31 4.84 3.30
N ILE A 168 -8.82 3.67 2.93
CA ILE A 168 -8.37 2.95 1.73
C ILE A 168 -8.65 3.77 0.48
N ASN A 169 -9.86 4.31 0.32
CA ASN A 169 -10.21 5.14 -0.83
C ASN A 169 -9.33 6.38 -0.92
N ARG A 170 -9.02 7.00 0.21
CA ARG A 170 -8.10 8.16 0.27
C ARG A 170 -6.68 7.76 -0.11
N PHE A 171 -6.21 6.60 0.37
CA PHE A 171 -4.86 6.10 0.13
C PHE A 171 -4.66 5.65 -1.32
N TRP A 172 -5.60 4.91 -1.88
CA TRP A 172 -5.52 4.47 -3.28
C TRP A 172 -5.83 5.58 -4.29
N GLY A 173 -6.26 6.77 -3.80
CA GLY A 173 -6.73 7.87 -4.63
C GLY A 173 -8.12 7.59 -5.20
N ALA A 174 -8.91 8.63 -5.43
CA ALA A 174 -10.28 8.52 -5.94
C ALA A 174 -10.33 7.87 -7.34
N HIS A 175 -10.26 6.55 -7.36
CA HIS A 175 -10.41 5.74 -8.57
C HIS A 175 -11.44 4.64 -8.32
N ILE A 176 -12.65 5.08 -8.05
CA ILE A 176 -13.88 4.33 -8.28
C ILE A 176 -14.85 5.29 -8.95
#